data_4e2e7a5e30e8bc7062b75ee163acd87c
#
_entry.id   4e2e7a5e30e8bc7062b75ee163acd87c
#
_cell.length_a   1.000
_cell.length_b   1.000
_cell.length_c   1.000
_cell.angle_alpha   90.00
_cell.angle_beta   90.00
_cell.angle_gamma   90.00
#
_symmetry.space_group_name_H-M   'P 1'
#
loop_
_entity.id
_entity.type
_entity.pdbx_description
1 polymer ?
#
loop_
_entity_poly.entity_id
_entity_poly.type
_entity_poly.pdbx_seq_one_letter_code
_entity_poly.pdbx_strand_id
1 'polypeptide(L)'
;MNTSIELVQLGPLAQLRTGKLARRLVQLMVGLFFYGVSMAIMIRGDLGLSPWDTLHIGLTERLSLSFSAVVIGLSFLVLLLWIPLREIPGLGTIANAIVIGLSADLGLRMLETPEGLPARLVLTVGGVLLCGLGSALYIGAQLGRGPRDGLMTGLHRVTGLSLRLVRTGLEVAVLLMGLALGGLGLLGIGTVLFSLAIGPLTQALLPWVLVAPRQR
;
A
#
# COMPACT_ATOMS: atom_id res chain seq x y z
N MET A 1 -21.00 19.64 3.03
CA MET A 1 -19.98 20.32 2.20
C MET A 1 -19.07 19.24 1.65
N ASN A 2 -19.28 18.84 0.36
CA ASN A 2 -18.41 17.91 -0.33
C ASN A 2 -17.19 18.69 -0.84
N THR A 3 -16.18 18.87 -0.03
CA THR A 3 -14.86 19.28 -0.52
C THR A 3 -14.19 18.06 -1.11
N SER A 4 -14.36 17.87 -2.42
CA SER A 4 -13.53 16.94 -3.17
C SER A 4 -12.06 17.36 -2.99
N ILE A 5 -11.28 16.52 -2.29
CA ILE A 5 -9.84 16.76 -2.13
C ILE A 5 -9.21 16.50 -3.49
N GLU A 6 -8.85 17.57 -4.21
CA GLU A 6 -8.11 17.46 -5.45
C GLU A 6 -6.63 17.20 -5.14
N LEU A 7 -6.19 15.98 -5.39
CA LEU A 7 -4.77 15.63 -5.39
C LEU A 7 -4.13 16.20 -6.66
N VAL A 8 -3.18 17.11 -6.49
CA VAL A 8 -2.52 17.75 -7.63
C VAL A 8 -1.63 16.73 -8.35
N GLN A 9 -1.93 16.46 -9.61
CA GLN A 9 -1.12 15.58 -10.46
C GLN A 9 0.06 16.36 -11.05
N LEU A 10 1.15 16.41 -10.32
CA LEU A 10 2.40 17.03 -10.76
C LEU A 10 3.34 15.99 -11.34
N GLY A 11 4.04 16.33 -12.42
CA GLY A 11 5.15 15.52 -12.90
C GLY A 11 6.30 15.45 -11.86
N PRO A 12 7.19 14.45 -11.93
CA PRO A 12 8.20 14.18 -10.90
C PRO A 12 9.07 15.40 -10.53
N LEU A 13 9.51 16.17 -11.51
CA LEU A 13 10.32 17.37 -11.29
C LEU A 13 9.52 18.52 -10.66
N ALA A 14 8.26 18.68 -11.05
CA ALA A 14 7.37 19.67 -10.48
C ALA A 14 7.05 19.34 -9.00
N GLN A 15 6.92 18.06 -8.66
CA GLN A 15 6.73 17.59 -7.28
C GLN A 15 7.86 18.06 -6.35
N LEU A 16 9.10 18.10 -6.83
CA LEU A 16 10.27 18.53 -6.05
C LEU A 16 10.34 20.07 -5.88
N ARG A 17 9.80 20.81 -6.84
CA ARG A 17 9.82 22.28 -6.85
C ARG A 17 8.66 22.92 -6.07
N THR A 18 7.61 22.18 -5.79
CA THR A 18 6.51 22.67 -4.95
C THR A 18 6.93 22.73 -3.49
N GLY A 19 6.75 23.83 -2.82
CA GLY A 19 7.27 24.13 -1.47
C GLY A 19 7.04 23.05 -0.40
N LYS A 20 7.65 23.24 0.77
CA LYS A 20 7.60 22.34 1.95
C LYS A 20 8.20 20.94 1.69
N LEU A 21 9.18 20.82 0.80
CA LEU A 21 9.74 19.53 0.38
C LEU A 21 10.24 18.69 1.58
N ALA A 22 10.96 19.28 2.53
CA ALA A 22 11.45 18.56 3.72
C ALA A 22 10.31 17.92 4.52
N ARG A 23 9.22 18.68 4.81
CA ARG A 23 8.04 18.15 5.50
C ARG A 23 7.39 17.00 4.71
N ARG A 24 7.26 17.16 3.39
CA ARG A 24 6.66 16.15 2.51
C ARG A 24 7.50 14.87 2.47
N LEU A 25 8.84 14.99 2.44
CA LEU A 25 9.75 13.85 2.49
C LEU A 25 9.67 13.10 3.82
N VAL A 26 9.73 13.82 4.94
CA VAL A 26 9.59 13.21 6.27
C VAL A 26 8.23 12.51 6.39
N GLN A 27 7.16 13.17 6.00
CA GLN A 27 5.81 12.62 6.04
C GLN A 27 5.68 11.38 5.15
N LEU A 28 6.27 11.40 3.94
CA LEU A 28 6.34 10.25 3.05
C LEU A 28 7.03 9.07 3.73
N MET A 29 8.24 9.27 4.27
CA MET A 29 9.03 8.21 4.89
C MET A 29 8.32 7.61 6.10
N VAL A 30 7.76 8.45 6.98
CA VAL A 30 6.97 8.00 8.13
C VAL A 30 5.73 7.21 7.68
N GLY A 31 5.02 7.70 6.66
CA GLY A 31 3.84 7.03 6.12
C GLY A 31 4.18 5.65 5.53
N LEU A 32 5.25 5.56 4.75
CA LEU A 32 5.69 4.29 4.15
C LEU A 32 6.21 3.31 5.21
N PHE A 33 6.90 3.80 6.23
CA PHE A 33 7.34 3.00 7.36
C PHE A 33 6.12 2.41 8.11
N PHE A 34 5.14 3.23 8.46
CA PHE A 34 3.91 2.75 9.11
C PHE A 34 3.15 1.76 8.24
N TYR A 35 3.10 1.99 6.93
CA TYR A 35 2.48 1.06 6.00
C TYR A 35 3.19 -0.30 6.03
N GLY A 36 4.52 -0.35 5.92
CA GLY A 36 5.27 -1.60 5.95
C GLY A 36 5.15 -2.32 7.30
N VAL A 37 5.29 -1.60 8.42
CA VAL A 37 5.11 -2.19 9.77
C VAL A 37 3.69 -2.72 9.95
N SER A 38 2.66 -2.04 9.43
CA SER A 38 1.27 -2.52 9.50
C SER A 38 1.07 -3.86 8.81
N MET A 39 1.76 -4.10 7.68
CA MET A 39 1.75 -5.42 7.01
C MET A 39 2.29 -6.51 7.94
N ALA A 40 3.44 -6.25 8.60
CA ALA A 40 4.02 -7.19 9.56
C ALA A 40 3.08 -7.47 10.74
N ILE A 41 2.45 -6.44 11.29
CA ILE A 41 1.47 -6.56 12.37
C ILE A 41 0.28 -7.42 11.95
N MET A 42 -0.26 -7.22 10.75
CA MET A 42 -1.38 -8.02 10.23
C MET A 42 -0.96 -9.48 9.98
N ILE A 43 0.26 -9.70 9.44
CA ILE A 43 0.79 -11.06 9.22
C ILE A 43 0.92 -11.79 10.57
N ARG A 44 1.44 -11.12 11.60
CA ARG A 44 1.57 -11.69 12.96
C ARG A 44 0.23 -11.82 13.70
N GLY A 45 -0.77 -11.03 13.32
CA GLY A 45 -2.15 -11.20 13.78
C GLY A 45 -2.78 -12.52 13.33
N ASP A 46 -2.38 -13.03 12.15
CA ASP A 46 -2.75 -14.34 11.62
C ASP A 46 -4.28 -14.60 11.62
N LEU A 47 -5.06 -13.58 11.28
CA LEU A 47 -6.52 -13.63 11.16
C LEU A 47 -7.00 -13.26 9.74
N GLY A 48 -6.10 -13.30 8.77
CA GLY A 48 -6.35 -12.98 7.38
C GLY A 48 -5.60 -11.74 6.91
N LEU A 49 -5.14 -11.77 5.67
CA LEU A 49 -4.28 -10.78 5.05
C LEU A 49 -4.97 -9.99 3.94
N SER A 50 -4.37 -8.88 3.54
CA SER A 50 -4.79 -8.19 2.33
C SER A 50 -4.58 -9.07 1.08
N PRO A 51 -5.32 -8.87 -0.02
CA PRO A 51 -5.11 -9.62 -1.26
C PRO A 51 -3.66 -9.63 -1.74
N TRP A 52 -2.98 -8.48 -1.67
CA TRP A 52 -1.59 -8.35 -2.07
C TRP A 52 -0.62 -9.06 -1.12
N ASP A 53 -0.89 -9.01 0.19
CA ASP A 53 -0.04 -9.68 1.17
C ASP A 53 -0.15 -11.20 1.07
N THR A 54 -1.34 -11.70 0.71
CA THR A 54 -1.54 -13.10 0.38
C THR A 54 -0.65 -13.54 -0.79
N LEU A 55 -0.55 -12.72 -1.84
CA LEU A 55 0.36 -12.98 -2.95
C LEU A 55 1.83 -12.89 -2.51
N HIS A 56 2.20 -11.88 -1.69
CA HIS A 56 3.57 -11.74 -1.20
C HIS A 56 4.00 -12.96 -0.38
N ILE A 57 3.18 -13.44 0.55
CA ILE A 57 3.49 -14.61 1.36
C ILE A 57 3.61 -15.86 0.48
N GLY A 58 2.65 -16.10 -0.42
CA GLY A 58 2.71 -17.23 -1.34
C GLY A 58 3.99 -17.25 -2.18
N LEU A 59 4.44 -16.09 -2.69
CA LEU A 59 5.70 -15.97 -3.43
C LEU A 59 6.92 -16.16 -2.52
N THR A 60 6.89 -15.63 -1.29
CA THR A 60 7.97 -15.79 -0.30
C THR A 60 8.24 -17.26 -0.02
N GLU A 61 7.19 -18.03 0.22
CA GLU A 61 7.29 -19.47 0.47
C GLU A 61 7.76 -20.26 -0.76
N ARG A 62 7.21 -19.96 -1.94
CA ARG A 62 7.55 -20.68 -3.18
C ARG A 62 8.95 -20.40 -3.67
N LEU A 63 9.44 -19.17 -3.54
CA LEU A 63 10.74 -18.75 -4.05
C LEU A 63 11.84 -18.83 -2.98
N SER A 64 11.49 -19.11 -1.72
CA SER A 64 12.43 -19.11 -0.58
C SER A 64 13.21 -17.79 -0.47
N LEU A 65 12.54 -16.66 -0.77
CA LEU A 65 13.09 -15.31 -0.68
C LEU A 65 12.62 -14.63 0.60
N SER A 66 13.33 -13.56 1.02
CA SER A 66 12.83 -12.72 2.11
C SER A 66 11.54 -11.99 1.69
N PHE A 67 10.69 -11.68 2.68
CA PHE A 67 9.45 -10.93 2.42
C PHE A 67 9.72 -9.58 1.74
N SER A 68 10.76 -8.86 2.20
CA SER A 68 11.19 -7.61 1.57
C SER A 68 11.59 -7.79 0.11
N ALA A 69 12.35 -8.83 -0.23
CA ALA A 69 12.76 -9.09 -1.61
C ALA A 69 11.57 -9.31 -2.52
N VAL A 70 10.56 -10.05 -2.05
CA VAL A 70 9.32 -10.30 -2.81
C VAL A 70 8.52 -9.01 -2.98
N VAL A 71 8.30 -8.24 -1.91
CA VAL A 71 7.54 -6.97 -1.98
C VAL A 71 8.23 -5.98 -2.92
N ILE A 72 9.55 -5.82 -2.81
CA ILE A 72 10.33 -4.92 -3.66
C ILE A 72 10.31 -5.43 -5.11
N GLY A 73 10.62 -6.71 -5.33
CA GLY A 73 10.66 -7.30 -6.66
C GLY A 73 9.33 -7.20 -7.39
N LEU A 74 8.21 -7.53 -6.71
CA LEU A 74 6.87 -7.41 -7.27
C LEU A 74 6.50 -5.95 -7.55
N SER A 75 6.90 -5.02 -6.68
CA SER A 75 6.67 -3.59 -6.90
C SER A 75 7.39 -3.11 -8.16
N PHE A 76 8.64 -3.51 -8.38
CA PHE A 76 9.34 -3.17 -9.62
C PHE A 76 8.74 -3.86 -10.85
N LEU A 77 8.27 -5.11 -10.72
CA LEU A 77 7.54 -5.80 -11.80
C LEU A 77 6.26 -5.02 -12.18
N VAL A 78 5.52 -4.55 -11.18
CA VAL A 78 4.34 -3.69 -11.41
C VAL A 78 4.74 -2.38 -12.07
N LEU A 79 5.88 -1.78 -11.71
CA LEU A 79 6.37 -0.56 -12.37
C LEU A 79 6.76 -0.79 -13.83
N LEU A 80 7.19 -1.99 -14.23
CA LEU A 80 7.40 -2.30 -15.65
C LEU A 80 6.09 -2.23 -16.45
N LEU A 81 4.96 -2.59 -15.84
CA LEU A 81 3.64 -2.45 -16.47
C LEU A 81 3.21 -0.98 -16.65
N TRP A 82 3.85 -0.03 -15.95
CA TRP A 82 3.60 1.39 -16.15
C TRP A 82 4.11 1.88 -17.51
N ILE A 83 5.13 1.22 -18.08
CA ILE A 83 5.70 1.60 -19.39
C ILE A 83 4.64 1.60 -20.49
N PRO A 84 3.92 0.47 -20.77
CA PRO A 84 2.85 0.48 -21.76
C PRO A 84 1.66 1.34 -21.35
N LEU A 85 1.43 1.51 -20.04
CA LEU A 85 0.39 2.39 -19.51
C LEU A 85 0.77 3.87 -19.53
N ARG A 86 2.01 4.23 -19.91
CA ARG A 86 2.51 5.62 -19.96
C ARG A 86 2.30 6.37 -18.63
N GLU A 87 2.44 5.67 -17.51
CA GLU A 87 2.48 6.29 -16.18
C GLU A 87 3.92 6.66 -15.83
N ILE A 88 4.11 7.77 -15.14
CA ILE A 88 5.44 8.27 -14.80
C ILE A 88 5.65 8.11 -13.28
N PRO A 89 6.65 7.32 -12.83
CA PRO A 89 6.93 7.16 -11.42
C PRO A 89 7.48 8.46 -10.81
N GLY A 90 6.96 8.84 -9.66
CA GLY A 90 7.49 9.92 -8.84
C GLY A 90 8.52 9.43 -7.82
N LEU A 91 9.11 10.36 -7.06
CA LEU A 91 10.03 10.00 -5.96
C LEU A 91 9.34 9.09 -4.93
N GLY A 92 8.10 9.42 -4.57
CA GLY A 92 7.29 8.62 -3.64
C GLY A 92 6.99 7.22 -4.17
N THR A 93 6.90 7.03 -5.49
CA THR A 93 6.67 5.72 -6.11
C THR A 93 7.86 4.79 -5.88
N ILE A 94 9.07 5.28 -6.10
CA ILE A 94 10.29 4.50 -5.88
C ILE A 94 10.50 4.24 -4.39
N ALA A 95 10.32 5.28 -3.56
CA ALA A 95 10.39 5.12 -2.11
C ALA A 95 9.37 4.09 -1.59
N ASN A 96 8.13 4.12 -2.10
CA ASN A 96 7.09 3.16 -1.76
C ASN A 96 7.51 1.72 -2.08
N ALA A 97 8.04 1.48 -3.28
CA ALA A 97 8.49 0.17 -3.72
C ALA A 97 9.56 -0.45 -2.80
N ILE A 98 10.41 0.37 -2.18
CA ILE A 98 11.56 -0.08 -1.37
C ILE A 98 11.22 -0.04 0.12
N VAL A 99 10.77 1.11 0.64
CA VAL A 99 10.64 1.34 2.08
C VAL A 99 9.58 0.44 2.71
N ILE A 100 8.46 0.22 2.03
CA ILE A 100 7.40 -0.66 2.56
C ILE A 100 7.96 -2.08 2.77
N GLY A 101 8.65 -2.64 1.78
CA GLY A 101 9.22 -3.99 1.91
C GLY A 101 10.23 -4.11 3.05
N LEU A 102 11.16 -3.15 3.15
CA LEU A 102 12.16 -3.14 4.23
C LEU A 102 11.53 -2.97 5.62
N SER A 103 10.54 -2.08 5.74
CA SER A 103 9.85 -1.84 7.00
C SER A 103 8.99 -3.03 7.44
N ALA A 104 8.38 -3.73 6.48
CA ALA A 104 7.63 -4.95 6.76
C ALA A 104 8.56 -6.07 7.24
N ASP A 105 9.70 -6.28 6.58
CA ASP A 105 10.68 -7.28 6.99
C ASP A 105 11.25 -7.00 8.38
N LEU A 106 11.54 -5.72 8.67
CA LEU A 106 11.95 -5.29 10.02
C LEU A 106 10.86 -5.62 11.05
N GLY A 107 9.60 -5.29 10.77
CA GLY A 107 8.49 -5.60 11.68
C GLY A 107 8.31 -7.10 11.88
N LEU A 108 8.45 -7.93 10.85
CA LEU A 108 8.38 -9.39 10.95
C LEU A 108 9.49 -10.00 11.82
N ARG A 109 10.67 -9.39 11.84
CA ARG A 109 11.79 -9.82 12.71
C ARG A 109 11.61 -9.41 14.16
N MET A 110 10.89 -8.32 14.42
CA MET A 110 10.69 -7.79 15.77
C MET A 110 9.44 -8.31 16.46
N LEU A 111 8.46 -8.80 15.70
CA LEU A 111 7.17 -9.24 16.20
C LEU A 111 7.03 -10.75 16.07
N GLU A 112 6.46 -11.37 17.09
CA GLU A 112 6.07 -12.77 17.10
C GLU A 112 4.56 -12.90 16.99
N THR A 113 4.09 -14.06 16.51
CA THR A 113 2.67 -14.38 16.45
C THR A 113 2.17 -14.74 17.83
N PRO A 114 1.22 -14.00 18.42
CA PRO A 114 0.72 -14.32 19.75
C PRO A 114 -0.18 -15.58 19.73
N GLU A 115 -0.18 -16.33 20.82
CA GLU A 115 -0.98 -17.57 20.94
C GLU A 115 -2.47 -17.28 21.14
N GLY A 116 -2.82 -16.17 21.82
CA GLY A 116 -4.18 -15.84 22.21
C GLY A 116 -4.99 -15.09 21.14
N LEU A 117 -6.21 -15.52 20.88
CA LEU A 117 -7.13 -14.84 19.94
C LEU A 117 -7.33 -13.34 20.25
N PRO A 118 -7.48 -12.88 21.51
CA PRO A 118 -7.60 -11.45 21.80
C PRO A 118 -6.39 -10.64 21.32
N ALA A 119 -5.16 -11.14 21.53
CA ALA A 119 -3.95 -10.46 21.07
C ALA A 119 -3.84 -10.45 19.53
N ARG A 120 -4.21 -11.55 18.87
CA ARG A 120 -4.31 -11.62 17.39
C ARG A 120 -5.30 -10.59 16.83
N LEU A 121 -6.48 -10.45 17.47
CA LEU A 121 -7.47 -9.45 17.09
C LEU A 121 -6.93 -8.02 17.24
N VAL A 122 -6.27 -7.72 18.36
CA VAL A 122 -5.64 -6.41 18.60
C VAL A 122 -4.58 -6.10 17.53
N LEU A 123 -3.73 -7.07 17.18
CA LEU A 123 -2.75 -6.90 16.11
C LEU A 123 -3.43 -6.68 14.76
N THR A 124 -4.43 -7.48 14.41
CA THR A 124 -5.12 -7.35 13.11
C THR A 124 -5.82 -5.99 12.98
N VAL A 125 -6.59 -5.58 14.00
CA VAL A 125 -7.27 -4.27 14.00
C VAL A 125 -6.26 -3.13 14.02
N GLY A 126 -5.25 -3.21 14.89
CA GLY A 126 -4.17 -2.23 14.97
C GLY A 126 -3.39 -2.09 13.66
N GLY A 127 -3.12 -3.23 12.99
CA GLY A 127 -2.50 -3.25 11.67
C GLY A 127 -3.33 -2.53 10.62
N VAL A 128 -4.64 -2.80 10.56
CA VAL A 128 -5.55 -2.11 9.62
C VAL A 128 -5.58 -0.60 9.88
N LEU A 129 -5.68 -0.18 11.14
CA LEU A 129 -5.67 1.24 11.52
C LEU A 129 -4.35 1.92 11.15
N LEU A 130 -3.22 1.27 11.46
CA LEU A 130 -1.89 1.78 11.13
C LEU A 130 -1.66 1.85 9.62
N CYS A 131 -2.16 0.87 8.86
CA CYS A 131 -2.14 0.87 7.40
C CYS A 131 -2.91 2.05 6.83
N GLY A 132 -4.10 2.35 7.36
CA GLY A 132 -4.90 3.51 6.98
C GLY A 132 -4.18 4.83 7.24
N LEU A 133 -3.53 4.97 8.40
CA LEU A 133 -2.72 6.13 8.74
C LEU A 133 -1.49 6.25 7.83
N GLY A 134 -0.75 5.18 7.65
CA GLY A 134 0.41 5.12 6.75
C GLY A 134 0.03 5.51 5.32
N SER A 135 -1.10 4.97 4.82
CA SER A 135 -1.65 5.32 3.51
C SER A 135 -2.00 6.81 3.39
N ALA A 136 -2.71 7.36 4.36
CA ALA A 136 -3.06 8.78 4.36
C ALA A 136 -1.83 9.68 4.38
N LEU A 137 -0.81 9.34 5.19
CA LEU A 137 0.44 10.09 5.28
C LEU A 137 1.20 10.09 3.96
N TYR A 138 1.44 8.92 3.33
CA TYR A 138 2.22 8.87 2.10
C TYR A 138 1.48 9.53 0.93
N ILE A 139 0.16 9.32 0.81
CA ILE A 139 -0.68 9.97 -0.21
C ILE A 139 -0.70 11.48 0.02
N GLY A 140 -0.89 11.92 1.27
CA GLY A 140 -0.93 13.32 1.67
C GLY A 140 0.39 14.08 1.43
N ALA A 141 1.52 13.39 1.34
CA ALA A 141 2.80 13.95 0.95
C ALA A 141 2.87 14.39 -0.52
N GLN A 142 2.01 13.85 -1.39
CA GLN A 142 1.89 14.19 -2.81
C GLN A 142 3.21 14.11 -3.61
N LEU A 143 4.05 13.11 -3.32
CA LEU A 143 5.35 12.87 -3.98
C LEU A 143 5.33 11.73 -5.00
N GLY A 144 4.17 11.27 -5.38
CA GLY A 144 3.95 10.19 -6.34
C GLY A 144 2.97 9.15 -5.81
N ARG A 145 2.41 8.37 -6.72
CA ARG A 145 1.48 7.28 -6.39
C ARG A 145 2.27 6.02 -6.09
N GLY A 146 1.72 5.13 -5.26
CA GLY A 146 2.27 3.79 -5.10
C GLY A 146 2.24 2.99 -6.41
N PRO A 147 3.11 1.98 -6.59
CA PRO A 147 3.14 1.14 -7.80
C PRO A 147 1.76 0.56 -8.15
N ARG A 148 1.02 0.06 -7.17
CA ARG A 148 -0.33 -0.51 -7.34
C ARG A 148 -1.36 0.54 -7.75
N ASP A 149 -1.30 1.72 -7.14
CA ASP A 149 -2.25 2.81 -7.40
C ASP A 149 -2.10 3.34 -8.84
N GLY A 150 -0.86 3.46 -9.32
CA GLY A 150 -0.61 3.86 -10.70
C GLY A 150 -0.99 2.80 -11.71
N LEU A 151 -0.78 1.50 -11.41
CA LEU A 151 -1.31 0.41 -12.24
C LEU A 151 -2.83 0.53 -12.39
N MET A 152 -3.54 0.73 -11.27
CA MET A 152 -4.99 0.87 -11.25
C MET A 152 -5.45 2.08 -12.08
N THR A 153 -4.82 3.23 -11.89
CA THR A 153 -5.19 4.46 -12.62
C THR A 153 -4.81 4.40 -14.09
N GLY A 154 -3.68 3.77 -14.42
CA GLY A 154 -3.26 3.55 -15.81
C GLY A 154 -4.22 2.63 -16.56
N LEU A 155 -4.62 1.51 -15.94
CA LEU A 155 -5.62 0.60 -16.51
C LEU A 155 -6.97 1.29 -16.68
N HIS A 156 -7.46 2.03 -15.67
CA HIS A 156 -8.69 2.81 -15.78
C HIS A 156 -8.65 3.73 -17.01
N ARG A 157 -7.57 4.46 -17.20
CA ARG A 157 -7.41 5.40 -18.32
C ARG A 157 -7.38 4.71 -19.69
N VAL A 158 -6.71 3.55 -19.80
CA VAL A 158 -6.55 2.84 -21.08
C VAL A 158 -7.80 2.04 -21.45
N THR A 159 -8.47 1.43 -20.46
CA THR A 159 -9.63 0.56 -20.70
C THR A 159 -10.97 1.30 -20.68
N GLY A 160 -11.03 2.51 -20.09
CA GLY A 160 -12.29 3.23 -19.86
C GLY A 160 -13.19 2.61 -18.77
N LEU A 161 -12.80 1.50 -18.15
CA LEU A 161 -13.55 0.86 -17.07
C LEU A 161 -13.55 1.74 -15.82
N SER A 162 -14.59 1.66 -15.00
CA SER A 162 -14.63 2.43 -13.75
C SER A 162 -13.47 2.06 -12.83
N LEU A 163 -12.96 3.04 -12.08
CA LEU A 163 -11.85 2.84 -11.15
C LEU A 163 -12.16 1.73 -10.10
N ARG A 164 -13.43 1.63 -9.69
CA ARG A 164 -13.89 0.55 -8.78
C ARG A 164 -13.75 -0.82 -9.42
N LEU A 165 -14.17 -0.97 -10.67
CA LEU A 165 -14.10 -2.25 -11.37
C LEU A 165 -12.65 -2.68 -11.59
N VAL A 166 -11.78 -1.76 -12.02
CA VAL A 166 -10.34 -2.03 -12.19
C VAL A 166 -9.71 -2.43 -10.86
N ARG A 167 -9.99 -1.71 -9.78
CA ARG A 167 -9.48 -2.02 -8.44
C ARG A 167 -9.93 -3.41 -8.00
N THR A 168 -11.25 -3.67 -8.03
CA THR A 168 -11.80 -4.96 -7.62
C THR A 168 -11.24 -6.10 -8.46
N GLY A 169 -11.15 -5.92 -9.78
CA GLY A 169 -10.58 -6.91 -10.69
C GLY A 169 -9.11 -7.22 -10.38
N LEU A 170 -8.30 -6.21 -10.11
CA LEU A 170 -6.90 -6.39 -9.69
C LEU A 170 -6.79 -7.09 -8.34
N GLU A 171 -7.59 -6.68 -7.34
CA GLU A 171 -7.58 -7.30 -6.02
C GLU A 171 -8.01 -8.77 -6.08
N VAL A 172 -9.03 -9.09 -6.86
CA VAL A 172 -9.46 -10.49 -7.09
C VAL A 172 -8.39 -11.29 -7.82
N ALA A 173 -7.80 -10.76 -8.89
CA ALA A 173 -6.75 -11.45 -9.64
C ALA A 173 -5.53 -11.76 -8.76
N VAL A 174 -5.06 -10.76 -8.00
CA VAL A 174 -3.93 -10.90 -7.08
C VAL A 174 -4.24 -11.90 -5.96
N LEU A 175 -5.46 -11.86 -5.41
CA LEU A 175 -5.92 -12.81 -4.40
C LEU A 175 -5.91 -14.24 -4.94
N LEU A 176 -6.49 -14.46 -6.13
CA LEU A 176 -6.52 -15.78 -6.75
C LEU A 176 -5.11 -16.31 -7.02
N MET A 177 -4.19 -15.46 -7.47
CA MET A 177 -2.78 -15.84 -7.62
C MET A 177 -2.15 -16.23 -6.29
N GLY A 178 -2.38 -15.47 -5.22
CA GLY A 178 -1.88 -15.78 -3.88
C GLY A 178 -2.42 -17.10 -3.35
N LEU A 179 -3.72 -17.37 -3.54
CA LEU A 179 -4.36 -18.63 -3.16
C LEU A 179 -3.79 -19.83 -3.94
N ALA A 180 -3.56 -19.66 -5.23
CA ALA A 180 -2.96 -20.71 -6.07
C ALA A 180 -1.52 -21.06 -5.65
N LEU A 181 -0.82 -20.14 -5.00
CA LEU A 181 0.53 -20.36 -4.47
C LEU A 181 0.53 -21.03 -3.07
N GLY A 182 -0.60 -21.37 -2.52
CA GLY A 182 -0.72 -22.08 -1.24
C GLY A 182 -1.34 -21.27 -0.10
N GLY A 183 -1.79 -20.05 -0.40
CA GLY A 183 -2.29 -19.09 0.59
C GLY A 183 -3.73 -19.28 1.09
N LEU A 184 -4.35 -20.47 1.00
CA LEU A 184 -5.72 -20.69 1.46
C LEU A 184 -5.94 -20.35 2.94
N GLY A 185 -4.96 -20.63 3.80
CA GLY A 185 -5.00 -20.31 5.23
C GLY A 185 -4.84 -18.81 5.54
N LEU A 186 -4.53 -17.98 4.53
CA LEU A 186 -4.28 -16.55 4.69
C LEU A 186 -5.55 -15.68 4.54
N LEU A 187 -6.69 -16.32 4.24
CA LEU A 187 -8.00 -15.66 4.22
C LEU A 187 -8.67 -15.74 5.57
N GLY A 188 -9.23 -14.64 6.01
CA GLY A 188 -9.94 -14.61 7.28
C GLY A 188 -10.70 -13.31 7.52
N ILE A 189 -11.10 -13.10 8.76
CA ILE A 189 -11.82 -11.89 9.16
C ILE A 189 -10.98 -10.62 8.93
N GLY A 190 -9.65 -10.72 9.06
CA GLY A 190 -8.72 -9.63 8.78
C GLY A 190 -8.75 -9.19 7.32
N THR A 191 -8.91 -10.13 6.37
CA THR A 191 -9.06 -9.82 4.94
C THR A 191 -10.31 -8.99 4.68
N VAL A 192 -11.43 -9.38 5.28
CA VAL A 192 -12.69 -8.66 5.16
C VAL A 192 -12.58 -7.28 5.80
N LEU A 193 -12.05 -7.22 7.02
CA LEU A 193 -11.86 -5.98 7.76
C LEU A 193 -10.98 -5.00 6.97
N PHE A 194 -9.83 -5.47 6.46
CA PHE A 194 -8.93 -4.67 5.64
C PHE A 194 -9.65 -4.11 4.41
N SER A 195 -10.31 -4.98 3.64
CA SER A 195 -10.96 -4.61 2.37
C SER A 195 -12.06 -3.57 2.55
N LEU A 196 -12.80 -3.64 3.66
CA LEU A 196 -13.88 -2.70 3.97
C LEU A 196 -13.38 -1.41 4.62
N ALA A 197 -12.36 -1.49 5.48
CA ALA A 197 -11.95 -0.37 6.33
C ALA A 197 -10.87 0.52 5.70
N ILE A 198 -9.95 -0.04 4.88
CA ILE A 198 -8.77 0.72 4.42
C ILE A 198 -9.13 1.96 3.60
N GLY A 199 -10.12 1.87 2.71
CA GLY A 199 -10.59 2.98 1.89
C GLY A 199 -11.19 4.12 2.73
N PRO A 200 -12.25 3.85 3.54
CA PRO A 200 -12.83 4.83 4.44
C PRO A 200 -11.84 5.45 5.44
N LEU A 201 -10.96 4.65 6.05
CA LEU A 201 -9.94 5.13 6.98
C LEU A 201 -8.97 6.11 6.30
N THR A 202 -8.44 5.73 5.15
CA THR A 202 -7.53 6.59 4.39
C THR A 202 -8.21 7.90 4.01
N GLN A 203 -9.46 7.85 3.53
CA GLN A 203 -10.22 9.04 3.17
C GLN A 203 -10.53 9.94 4.36
N ALA A 204 -10.85 9.38 5.53
CA ALA A 204 -11.12 10.14 6.74
C ALA A 204 -9.86 10.84 7.29
N LEU A 205 -8.69 10.18 7.19
CA LEU A 205 -7.44 10.71 7.71
C LEU A 205 -6.73 11.68 6.73
N LEU A 206 -6.94 11.51 5.42
CA LEU A 206 -6.26 12.29 4.39
C LEU A 206 -6.39 13.82 4.55
N PRO A 207 -7.57 14.40 4.87
CA PRO A 207 -7.70 15.85 5.04
C PRO A 207 -6.77 16.43 6.12
N TRP A 208 -6.48 15.67 7.18
CA TRP A 208 -5.67 16.10 8.30
C TRP A 208 -4.17 16.10 8.01
N VAL A 209 -3.74 15.28 7.05
CA VAL A 209 -2.32 15.06 6.73
C VAL A 209 -1.94 15.60 5.34
N LEU A 210 -2.90 16.12 4.59
CA LEU A 210 -2.65 16.65 3.25
C LEU A 210 -1.74 17.88 3.30
N VAL A 211 -0.62 17.81 2.62
CA VAL A 211 0.27 18.97 2.44
C VAL A 211 -0.04 19.60 1.09
N ALA A 212 -0.85 20.68 1.10
CA ALA A 212 -1.12 21.43 -0.12
C ALA A 212 0.20 22.00 -0.69
N PRO A 213 0.54 21.69 -1.94
CA PRO A 213 1.68 22.33 -2.60
C PRO A 213 1.39 23.82 -2.77
N ARG A 214 2.36 24.69 -2.47
CA ARG A 214 2.25 26.11 -2.87
C ARG A 214 2.34 26.15 -4.40
N GLN A 215 1.27 26.49 -5.06
CA GLN A 215 1.32 26.94 -6.45
C GLN A 215 2.05 28.28 -6.45
N ARG A 216 3.20 28.36 -7.13
CA ARG A 216 3.84 29.61 -7.51
C ARG A 216 3.31 30.06 -8.85
#